data_fb2f3b7746538c36de2654929600c2d3
#
_entry.id   fb2f3b7746538c36de2654929600c2d3
#
_cell.length_a   1.000
_cell.length_b   1.000
_cell.length_c   1.000
_cell.angle_alpha   90.00
_cell.angle_beta   90.00
_cell.angle_gamma   90.00
#
_symmetry.space_group_name_H-M   'P 1'
#
loop_
_entity.id
_entity.type
_entity.pdbx_description
1 polymer ?
#
loop_
_entity_poly.entity_id
_entity_poly.type
_entity_poly.pdbx_seq_one_letter_code
_entity_poly.pdbx_strand_id
1 'polypeptide(L)'
;NNALFVFFIFLQIIALVLIFSKNAMQQSWIAGQSAAFNSWVSGYIDEGVSYLKLKQINEDLVAQNKALMVELYGKQGAKNPMFRKVHDTIGGGQIYTFVDGEIVFNSINRRNNYFTINRGRRDGVFPQMGVMAPKGIAGIVINSTDSYALVQSVLSVNKIRINAALKNSGYFGTLTWNGDNSRVMHLADIPKYVALKIGDTVVTDGKSAIFPKGVQIGTIAGYSVDNKTGFWDISVELSEKMGALSKVYVVKNLKKAEVQKIQDTMQAVIKKEND
;
A
#
# COMPACT_ATOMS: atom_id res chain seq x y z
N ASN A 1 43.58 32.72 58.06
CA ASN A 1 43.94 31.28 57.91
C ASN A 1 43.30 30.61 56.68
N ASN A 2 42.34 31.20 56.01
CA ASN A 2 41.70 30.53 54.85
C ASN A 2 42.59 30.55 53.59
N ALA A 3 43.51 31.53 53.48
CA ALA A 3 44.44 31.59 52.34
C ALA A 3 45.43 30.45 52.29
N LEU A 4 45.94 30.01 53.46
CA LEU A 4 46.85 28.86 53.55
C LEU A 4 46.12 27.53 53.21
N PHE A 5 44.85 27.40 53.54
CA PHE A 5 44.03 26.23 53.22
C PHE A 5 43.73 26.18 51.71
N VAL A 6 43.38 27.31 51.11
CA VAL A 6 43.17 27.42 49.66
C VAL A 6 44.45 27.11 48.90
N PHE A 7 45.59 27.63 49.33
CA PHE A 7 46.90 27.32 48.75
C PHE A 7 47.28 25.84 48.85
N PHE A 8 46.99 25.22 50.00
CA PHE A 8 47.21 23.77 50.18
C PHE A 8 46.37 22.94 49.22
N ILE A 9 45.06 23.24 49.05
CA ILE A 9 44.19 22.58 48.09
C ILE A 9 44.72 22.75 46.66
N PHE A 10 45.16 23.94 46.30
CA PHE A 10 45.72 24.25 44.98
C PHE A 10 46.98 23.41 44.71
N LEU A 11 47.90 23.30 45.68
CA LEU A 11 49.09 22.42 45.58
C LEU A 11 48.70 20.94 45.45
N GLN A 12 47.66 20.48 46.15
CA GLN A 12 47.20 19.10 46.02
C GLN A 12 46.63 18.82 44.63
N ILE A 13 45.87 19.75 44.08
CA ILE A 13 45.34 19.61 42.71
C ILE A 13 46.48 19.53 41.67
N ILE A 14 47.50 20.40 41.79
CA ILE A 14 48.69 20.34 40.93
C ILE A 14 49.42 19.02 41.07
N ALA A 15 49.61 18.53 42.29
CA ALA A 15 50.29 17.23 42.55
C ALA A 15 49.50 16.07 41.93
N LEU A 16 48.15 16.08 42.05
CA LEU A 16 47.28 15.09 41.39
C LEU A 16 47.39 15.14 39.88
N VAL A 17 47.34 16.32 39.28
CA VAL A 17 47.49 16.50 37.82
C VAL A 17 48.88 15.97 37.36
N LEU A 18 49.96 16.24 38.08
CA LEU A 18 51.30 15.75 37.74
C LEU A 18 51.42 14.22 37.89
N ILE A 19 50.79 13.62 38.89
CA ILE A 19 50.74 12.17 39.05
C ILE A 19 49.98 11.51 37.91
N PHE A 20 48.83 12.04 37.54
CA PHE A 20 48.02 11.50 36.45
C PHE A 20 48.66 11.72 35.07
N SER A 21 49.40 12.81 34.86
CA SER A 21 50.06 13.10 33.58
C SER A 21 51.29 12.26 33.25
N LYS A 22 51.96 11.66 34.29
CA LYS A 22 53.21 10.91 34.09
C LYS A 22 53.07 9.39 34.10
N ASN A 23 51.94 8.82 34.47
CA ASN A 23 51.77 7.38 34.51
C ASN A 23 51.10 6.85 33.25
N ALA A 24 51.86 6.29 32.31
CA ALA A 24 51.37 5.67 31.08
C ALA A 24 50.31 4.57 31.32
N MET A 25 50.38 3.88 32.46
CA MET A 25 49.44 2.82 32.83
C MET A 25 48.05 3.38 33.22
N GLN A 26 48.01 4.59 33.83
CA GLN A 26 46.75 5.27 34.17
C GLN A 26 46.14 5.96 32.95
N GLN A 27 46.92 6.44 32.01
CA GLN A 27 46.43 6.99 30.73
C GLN A 27 45.74 5.92 29.88
N SER A 28 46.23 4.69 29.89
CA SER A 28 45.59 3.59 29.18
C SER A 28 44.23 3.19 29.79
N TRP A 29 44.12 3.25 31.13
CA TRP A 29 42.87 2.94 31.84
C TRP A 29 41.81 4.03 31.60
N ILE A 30 42.18 5.31 31.68
CA ILE A 30 41.28 6.45 31.38
C ILE A 30 40.87 6.46 29.92
N ALA A 31 41.78 6.16 29.00
CA ALA A 31 41.49 6.03 27.57
C ALA A 31 40.52 4.87 27.29
N GLY A 32 40.66 3.74 27.99
CA GLY A 32 39.74 2.60 27.88
C GLY A 32 38.33 2.92 28.39
N GLN A 33 38.22 3.62 29.52
CA GLN A 33 36.91 4.03 30.06
C GLN A 33 36.21 5.09 29.18
N SER A 34 36.96 6.07 28.64
CA SER A 34 36.41 7.08 27.72
C SER A 34 36.02 6.47 26.39
N ALA A 35 36.76 5.48 25.89
CA ALA A 35 36.38 4.76 24.67
C ALA A 35 35.10 3.93 24.87
N ALA A 36 34.97 3.24 26.00
CA ALA A 36 33.74 2.48 26.32
C ALA A 36 32.52 3.39 26.50
N PHE A 37 32.70 4.54 27.18
CA PHE A 37 31.63 5.54 27.30
C PHE A 37 31.25 6.15 25.98
N ASN A 38 32.19 6.56 25.13
CA ASN A 38 31.93 7.06 23.79
C ASN A 38 31.23 6.02 22.90
N SER A 39 31.66 4.77 22.96
CA SER A 39 31.05 3.66 22.23
C SER A 39 29.59 3.41 22.67
N TRP A 40 29.32 3.49 23.98
CA TRP A 40 27.98 3.35 24.53
C TRP A 40 27.07 4.50 24.12
N VAL A 41 27.53 5.76 24.20
CA VAL A 41 26.77 6.95 23.77
C VAL A 41 26.55 6.94 22.27
N SER A 42 27.57 6.61 21.47
CA SER A 42 27.44 6.52 20.00
C SER A 42 26.40 5.48 19.58
N GLY A 43 26.35 4.32 20.28
CA GLY A 43 25.36 3.28 19.99
C GLY A 43 23.91 3.78 20.10
N TYR A 44 23.58 4.54 21.15
CA TYR A 44 22.23 5.11 21.30
C TYR A 44 21.93 6.23 20.30
N ILE A 45 22.92 7.05 19.99
CA ILE A 45 22.76 8.12 18.99
C ILE A 45 22.57 7.52 17.59
N ASP A 46 23.38 6.51 17.24
CA ASP A 46 23.29 5.85 15.93
C ASP A 46 21.96 5.10 15.73
N GLU A 47 21.43 4.48 16.78
CA GLU A 47 20.11 3.84 16.74
C GLU A 47 18.97 4.87 16.52
N GLY A 48 19.02 6.00 17.24
CA GLY A 48 18.05 7.09 17.07
C GLY A 48 18.13 7.75 15.69
N VAL A 49 19.35 8.02 15.21
CA VAL A 49 19.58 8.61 13.88
C VAL A 49 19.18 7.64 12.77
N SER A 50 19.46 6.36 12.91
CA SER A 50 19.07 5.34 11.92
C SER A 50 17.56 5.16 11.85
N TYR A 51 16.85 5.25 12.98
CA TYR A 51 15.39 5.21 13.00
C TYR A 51 14.76 6.42 12.28
N LEU A 52 15.26 7.63 12.51
CA LEU A 52 14.81 8.83 11.81
C LEU A 52 15.11 8.76 10.31
N LYS A 53 16.27 8.25 9.93
CA LYS A 53 16.66 8.04 8.54
C LYS A 53 15.78 6.99 7.85
N LEU A 54 15.43 5.90 8.55
CA LEU A 54 14.50 4.89 8.03
C LEU A 54 13.09 5.47 7.81
N LYS A 55 12.62 6.32 8.71
CA LYS A 55 11.34 7.02 8.54
C LYS A 55 11.35 7.91 7.29
N GLN A 56 12.41 8.70 7.10
CA GLN A 56 12.55 9.58 5.94
C GLN A 56 12.63 8.77 4.64
N ILE A 57 13.43 7.70 4.60
CA ILE A 57 13.50 6.79 3.45
C ILE A 57 12.12 6.19 3.14
N ASN A 58 11.34 5.82 4.15
CA ASN A 58 10.00 5.28 3.95
C ASN A 58 9.05 6.32 3.35
N GLU A 59 9.09 7.56 3.81
CA GLU A 59 8.29 8.67 3.27
C GLU A 59 8.67 8.96 1.81
N ASP A 60 9.96 8.97 1.49
CA ASP A 60 10.46 9.14 0.12
C ASP A 60 10.01 7.99 -0.79
N LEU A 61 10.08 6.75 -0.32
CA LEU A 61 9.58 5.58 -1.06
C LEU A 61 8.07 5.65 -1.32
N VAL A 62 7.28 6.13 -0.37
CA VAL A 62 5.84 6.35 -0.56
C VAL A 62 5.58 7.39 -1.63
N ALA A 63 6.31 8.51 -1.61
CA ALA A 63 6.21 9.56 -2.62
C ALA A 63 6.61 9.05 -4.01
N GLN A 64 7.71 8.30 -4.11
CA GLN A 64 8.16 7.68 -5.37
C GLN A 64 7.13 6.66 -5.88
N ASN A 65 6.61 5.78 -5.03
CA ASN A 65 5.58 4.82 -5.42
C ASN A 65 4.32 5.53 -5.94
N LYS A 66 3.89 6.61 -5.29
CA LYS A 66 2.74 7.40 -5.73
C LYS A 66 3.00 8.04 -7.11
N ALA A 67 4.19 8.60 -7.33
CA ALA A 67 4.57 9.17 -8.62
C ALA A 67 4.56 8.10 -9.73
N LEU A 68 5.14 6.93 -9.47
CA LEU A 68 5.13 5.80 -10.39
C LEU A 68 3.71 5.29 -10.69
N MET A 69 2.82 5.25 -9.69
CA MET A 69 1.41 4.88 -9.91
C MET A 69 0.70 5.89 -10.81
N VAL A 70 0.94 7.19 -10.64
CA VAL A 70 0.42 8.22 -11.53
C VAL A 70 0.95 8.05 -12.94
N GLU A 71 2.21 7.73 -13.10
CA GLU A 71 2.82 7.49 -14.41
C GLU A 71 2.25 6.24 -15.10
N LEU A 72 2.15 5.12 -14.37
CA LEU A 72 1.69 3.84 -14.90
C LEU A 72 0.19 3.82 -15.20
N TYR A 73 -0.61 4.37 -14.33
CA TYR A 73 -2.07 4.25 -14.39
C TYR A 73 -2.78 5.55 -14.72
N GLY A 74 -2.17 6.69 -14.41
CA GLY A 74 -2.80 8.01 -14.56
C GLY A 74 -3.23 8.32 -15.99
N LYS A 75 -2.47 7.86 -16.98
CA LYS A 75 -2.67 8.14 -18.42
C LYS A 75 -3.19 6.94 -19.22
N GLN A 76 -3.74 5.92 -18.60
CA GLN A 76 -4.16 4.69 -19.30
C GLN A 76 -5.14 4.90 -20.44
N GLY A 77 -5.97 5.94 -20.38
CA GLY A 77 -6.91 6.27 -21.46
C GLY A 77 -6.26 6.90 -22.69
N ALA A 78 -5.05 7.44 -22.57
CA ALA A 78 -4.34 8.11 -23.68
C ALA A 78 -3.56 7.15 -24.59
N LYS A 79 -3.37 5.89 -24.20
CA LYS A 79 -2.60 4.87 -24.94
C LYS A 79 -3.45 3.95 -25.83
N ASN A 80 -4.76 4.16 -25.95
CA ASN A 80 -5.59 3.31 -26.80
C ASN A 80 -5.52 3.82 -28.26
N PRO A 81 -4.85 3.11 -29.19
CA PRO A 81 -4.63 3.59 -30.56
C PRO A 81 -5.91 3.78 -31.37
N MET A 82 -7.04 3.25 -30.90
CA MET A 82 -8.34 3.35 -31.59
C MET A 82 -8.97 4.75 -31.48
N PHE A 83 -8.53 5.60 -30.54
CA PHE A 83 -9.00 6.98 -30.37
C PHE A 83 -8.05 8.04 -30.95
N ARG A 84 -7.07 7.65 -31.76
CA ARG A 84 -6.02 8.54 -32.28
C ARG A 84 -6.46 9.45 -33.44
N LYS A 85 -7.76 9.50 -33.78
CA LYS A 85 -8.27 10.25 -34.93
C LYS A 85 -9.32 11.33 -34.63
N VAL A 86 -9.43 11.74 -33.37
CA VAL A 86 -10.13 13.01 -33.07
C VAL A 86 -9.06 13.95 -32.52
N HIS A 87 -8.92 15.04 -33.21
CA HIS A 87 -8.01 16.14 -32.90
C HIS A 87 -8.36 16.71 -31.54
N ASP A 88 -7.78 16.14 -30.47
CA ASP A 88 -7.92 16.65 -29.12
C ASP A 88 -6.61 17.29 -28.71
N THR A 89 -6.51 18.56 -29.03
CA THR A 89 -5.42 19.46 -28.65
C THR A 89 -5.53 19.87 -27.16
N ILE A 90 -6.45 19.28 -26.41
CA ILE A 90 -6.63 19.57 -24.98
C ILE A 90 -6.37 18.31 -24.18
N GLY A 91 -5.12 18.11 -23.83
CA GLY A 91 -4.70 17.31 -22.71
C GLY A 91 -5.08 15.82 -22.74
N GLY A 92 -4.16 14.93 -23.08
CA GLY A 92 -4.23 13.53 -22.66
C GLY A 92 -4.38 13.49 -21.15
N GLY A 93 -5.63 13.73 -20.66
CA GLY A 93 -5.92 14.03 -19.28
C GLY A 93 -5.62 12.83 -18.40
N GLN A 94 -4.95 13.07 -17.30
CA GLN A 94 -4.80 12.14 -16.20
C GLN A 94 -6.19 11.64 -15.78
N ILE A 95 -6.41 10.31 -15.83
CA ILE A 95 -7.69 9.70 -15.47
C ILE A 95 -7.72 9.32 -13.99
N TYR A 96 -6.58 8.89 -13.46
CA TYR A 96 -6.44 8.46 -12.08
C TYR A 96 -5.45 9.32 -11.33
N THR A 97 -5.78 9.64 -10.08
CA THR A 97 -4.85 10.19 -9.08
C THR A 97 -4.95 9.37 -7.80
N PHE A 98 -3.95 9.47 -6.95
CA PHE A 98 -3.80 8.64 -5.77
C PHE A 98 -3.58 9.48 -4.52
N VAL A 99 -4.26 9.10 -3.44
CA VAL A 99 -4.08 9.68 -2.10
C VAL A 99 -3.42 8.61 -1.24
N ASP A 100 -2.22 8.85 -0.76
CA ASP A 100 -1.52 7.97 0.17
C ASP A 100 -2.13 8.04 1.57
N GLY A 101 -2.21 6.92 2.25
CA GLY A 101 -2.75 6.82 3.60
C GLY A 101 -2.11 5.71 4.40
N GLU A 102 -2.27 5.78 5.70
CA GLU A 102 -1.81 4.77 6.65
C GLU A 102 -2.99 4.04 7.27
N ILE A 103 -2.82 2.77 7.51
CA ILE A 103 -3.83 1.95 8.18
C ILE A 103 -3.73 2.17 9.69
N VAL A 104 -4.84 2.55 10.30
CA VAL A 104 -4.99 2.78 11.76
C VAL A 104 -5.57 1.55 12.45
N PHE A 105 -6.41 0.81 11.74
CA PHE A 105 -7.05 -0.42 12.23
C PHE A 105 -7.21 -1.39 11.07
N ASN A 106 -6.98 -2.69 11.31
CA ASN A 106 -7.13 -3.74 10.31
C ASN A 106 -7.71 -5.02 10.92
N SER A 107 -8.69 -5.64 10.26
CA SER A 107 -9.20 -6.96 10.59
C SER A 107 -9.01 -7.91 9.40
N ILE A 108 -8.67 -9.17 9.68
CA ILE A 108 -8.46 -10.21 8.65
C ILE A 108 -9.11 -11.55 9.01
N ASN A 109 -9.64 -11.70 10.25
CA ASN A 109 -10.11 -12.99 10.80
C ASN A 109 -11.63 -13.05 10.92
N ARG A 110 -12.38 -12.21 10.19
CA ARG A 110 -13.83 -12.17 10.20
C ARG A 110 -14.38 -12.59 8.84
N ARG A 111 -15.65 -12.97 8.77
CA ARG A 111 -16.34 -13.20 7.48
C ARG A 111 -16.40 -11.93 6.63
N ASN A 112 -16.49 -10.77 7.25
CA ASN A 112 -16.40 -9.47 6.61
C ASN A 112 -15.31 -8.67 7.32
N ASN A 113 -14.25 -8.34 6.62
CA ASN A 113 -13.10 -7.65 7.15
C ASN A 113 -13.08 -6.19 6.69
N TYR A 114 -12.63 -5.34 7.59
CA TYR A 114 -12.57 -3.90 7.38
C TYR A 114 -11.22 -3.37 7.87
N PHE A 115 -10.78 -2.29 7.29
CA PHE A 115 -9.69 -1.50 7.83
C PHE A 115 -10.00 -0.01 7.76
N THR A 116 -9.38 0.78 8.63
CA THR A 116 -9.53 2.23 8.69
C THR A 116 -8.23 2.88 8.26
N ILE A 117 -8.33 3.93 7.47
CA ILE A 117 -7.19 4.73 7.03
C ILE A 117 -7.27 6.16 7.58
N ASN A 118 -6.11 6.80 7.81
CA ASN A 118 -5.98 8.17 8.30
C ASN A 118 -6.15 9.21 7.18
N ARG A 119 -7.08 8.98 6.26
CA ARG A 119 -7.47 9.90 5.19
C ARG A 119 -8.99 9.92 5.08
N GLY A 120 -9.54 11.11 4.90
CA GLY A 120 -10.98 11.33 4.86
C GLY A 120 -11.43 12.28 3.76
N ARG A 121 -12.60 12.88 3.94
CA ARG A 121 -13.19 13.80 2.97
C ARG A 121 -12.32 15.02 2.68
N ARG A 122 -11.59 15.52 3.69
CA ARG A 122 -10.64 16.65 3.52
C ARG A 122 -9.50 16.31 2.57
N ASP A 123 -9.12 15.02 2.48
CA ASP A 123 -8.10 14.52 1.58
C ASP A 123 -8.70 14.11 0.21
N GLY A 124 -10.00 14.28 0.02
CA GLY A 124 -10.71 13.89 -1.19
C GLY A 124 -11.03 12.40 -1.26
N VAL A 125 -11.14 11.71 -0.11
CA VAL A 125 -11.52 10.30 -0.02
C VAL A 125 -13.02 10.19 0.20
N PHE A 126 -13.70 9.50 -0.73
CA PHE A 126 -15.16 9.32 -0.73
C PHE A 126 -15.53 7.83 -0.89
N PRO A 127 -16.76 7.46 -0.52
CA PRO A 127 -17.26 6.10 -0.73
C PRO A 127 -17.13 5.63 -2.19
N GLN A 128 -16.98 4.32 -2.38
CA GLN A 128 -16.78 3.64 -3.66
C GLN A 128 -15.45 3.98 -4.36
N MET A 129 -14.47 4.54 -3.68
CA MET A 129 -13.10 4.62 -4.17
C MET A 129 -12.37 3.31 -3.89
N GLY A 130 -11.56 2.86 -4.85
CA GLY A 130 -10.69 1.70 -4.66
C GLY A 130 -9.51 2.04 -3.75
N VAL A 131 -9.03 1.06 -3.01
CA VAL A 131 -7.82 1.18 -2.19
C VAL A 131 -6.84 0.12 -2.62
N MET A 132 -5.65 0.55 -2.99
CA MET A 132 -4.53 -0.28 -3.40
C MET A 132 -3.48 -0.34 -2.30
N ALA A 133 -2.79 -1.45 -2.22
CA ALA A 133 -1.56 -1.62 -1.46
C ALA A 133 -0.34 -1.61 -2.43
N PRO A 134 0.89 -1.56 -1.93
CA PRO A 134 2.09 -1.55 -2.78
C PRO A 134 2.19 -2.70 -3.79
N LYS A 135 1.63 -3.88 -3.47
CA LYS A 135 1.72 -5.08 -4.31
C LYS A 135 0.39 -5.51 -4.92
N GLY A 136 -0.71 -4.76 -4.71
CA GLY A 136 -2.00 -5.16 -5.25
C GLY A 136 -3.19 -4.36 -4.74
N ILE A 137 -4.37 -4.94 -4.88
CA ILE A 137 -5.61 -4.35 -4.37
C ILE A 137 -5.79 -4.66 -2.87
N ALA A 138 -6.41 -3.75 -2.13
CA ALA A 138 -6.66 -3.92 -0.70
C ALA A 138 -8.15 -3.89 -0.33
N GLY A 139 -8.95 -3.02 -0.95
CA GLY A 139 -10.35 -2.87 -0.59
C GLY A 139 -11.08 -1.76 -1.33
N ILE A 140 -12.28 -1.44 -0.85
CA ILE A 140 -13.13 -0.37 -1.36
C ILE A 140 -13.63 0.49 -0.19
N VAL A 141 -13.53 1.80 -0.31
CA VAL A 141 -14.06 2.75 0.69
C VAL A 141 -15.57 2.63 0.75
N ILE A 142 -16.12 2.35 1.94
CA ILE A 142 -17.56 2.26 2.17
C ILE A 142 -18.12 3.47 2.90
N ASN A 143 -17.31 4.14 3.71
CA ASN A 143 -17.70 5.36 4.42
C ASN A 143 -16.46 6.24 4.68
N SER A 144 -16.67 7.55 4.81
CA SER A 144 -15.61 8.49 5.17
C SER A 144 -16.14 9.60 6.06
N THR A 145 -15.37 9.94 7.08
CA THR A 145 -15.48 11.14 7.90
C THR A 145 -14.52 12.22 7.36
N ASP A 146 -14.38 13.31 8.06
CA ASP A 146 -13.46 14.38 7.63
C ASP A 146 -12.01 13.93 7.56
N SER A 147 -11.54 13.12 8.53
CA SER A 147 -10.12 12.75 8.68
C SER A 147 -9.84 11.26 8.49
N TYR A 148 -10.87 10.41 8.46
CA TYR A 148 -10.72 8.95 8.36
C TYR A 148 -11.66 8.37 7.34
N ALA A 149 -11.29 7.22 6.76
CA ALA A 149 -12.21 6.43 5.93
C ALA A 149 -12.23 4.97 6.38
N LEU A 150 -13.42 4.38 6.33
CA LEU A 150 -13.66 2.96 6.54
C LEU A 150 -13.64 2.25 5.19
N VAL A 151 -12.78 1.26 5.08
CA VAL A 151 -12.58 0.46 3.87
C VAL A 151 -13.02 -0.96 4.12
N GLN A 152 -13.84 -1.50 3.24
CA GLN A 152 -14.14 -2.92 3.22
C GLN A 152 -12.99 -3.63 2.50
N SER A 153 -12.38 -4.58 3.20
CA SER A 153 -11.26 -5.38 2.68
C SER A 153 -11.72 -6.29 1.54
N VAL A 154 -10.85 -6.57 0.58
CA VAL A 154 -11.09 -7.62 -0.44
C VAL A 154 -11.33 -8.99 0.21
N LEU A 155 -10.85 -9.22 1.43
CA LEU A 155 -11.15 -10.39 2.25
C LEU A 155 -12.50 -10.22 2.97
N SER A 156 -13.58 -10.09 2.21
CA SER A 156 -14.95 -10.03 2.72
C SER A 156 -15.86 -10.88 1.86
N VAL A 157 -16.64 -11.77 2.51
CA VAL A 157 -17.56 -12.68 1.82
C VAL A 157 -18.73 -11.93 1.19
N ASN A 158 -19.21 -10.88 1.87
CA ASN A 158 -20.38 -10.13 1.42
C ASN A 158 -20.01 -8.87 0.63
N LYS A 159 -20.72 -8.66 -0.48
CA LYS A 159 -20.77 -7.42 -1.27
C LYS A 159 -19.51 -7.00 -2.03
N ILE A 160 -18.34 -7.63 -1.88
CA ILE A 160 -17.20 -7.31 -2.73
C ILE A 160 -17.09 -8.34 -3.84
N ARG A 161 -17.30 -7.86 -5.07
CA ARG A 161 -17.00 -8.57 -6.31
C ARG A 161 -16.04 -7.69 -7.10
N ILE A 162 -14.91 -8.24 -7.48
CA ILE A 162 -13.89 -7.51 -8.21
C ILE A 162 -13.79 -8.12 -9.60
N ASN A 163 -13.92 -7.29 -10.60
CA ASN A 163 -13.68 -7.71 -11.97
C ASN A 163 -12.18 -7.91 -12.18
N ALA A 164 -11.78 -9.13 -12.42
CA ALA A 164 -10.39 -9.52 -12.60
C ALA A 164 -10.21 -10.21 -13.95
N ALA A 165 -9.01 -10.14 -14.51
CA ALA A 165 -8.67 -10.75 -15.78
C ALA A 165 -7.33 -11.49 -15.70
N LEU A 166 -7.19 -12.50 -16.54
CA LEU A 166 -5.91 -13.14 -16.80
C LEU A 166 -5.06 -12.18 -17.65
N LYS A 167 -3.88 -11.83 -17.16
CA LYS A 167 -2.99 -10.85 -17.81
C LYS A 167 -2.63 -11.24 -19.24
N ASN A 168 -2.39 -12.53 -19.49
CA ASN A 168 -1.87 -13.00 -20.76
C ASN A 168 -2.98 -13.15 -21.83
N SER A 169 -4.16 -13.65 -21.46
CA SER A 169 -5.24 -13.96 -22.39
C SER A 169 -6.35 -12.89 -22.44
N GLY A 170 -6.42 -12.04 -21.39
CA GLY A 170 -7.46 -11.00 -21.29
C GLY A 170 -8.85 -11.53 -20.90
N TYR A 171 -9.04 -12.84 -20.75
CA TYR A 171 -10.31 -13.38 -20.23
C TYR A 171 -10.54 -12.85 -18.82
N PHE A 172 -11.75 -12.42 -18.55
CA PHE A 172 -12.12 -11.80 -17.29
C PHE A 172 -13.24 -12.58 -16.60
N GLY A 173 -13.27 -12.44 -15.28
CA GLY A 173 -14.25 -13.06 -14.43
C GLY A 173 -14.45 -12.29 -13.12
N THR A 174 -15.18 -12.90 -12.21
CA THR A 174 -15.50 -12.33 -10.91
C THR A 174 -14.61 -12.93 -9.84
N LEU A 175 -13.84 -12.07 -9.16
CA LEU A 175 -12.99 -12.44 -8.04
C LEU A 175 -13.74 -12.22 -6.73
N THR A 176 -13.80 -13.25 -5.89
CA THR A 176 -14.48 -13.25 -4.58
C THR A 176 -13.64 -13.95 -3.54
N TRP A 177 -13.91 -13.70 -2.27
CA TRP A 177 -13.31 -14.42 -1.14
C TRP A 177 -14.36 -15.29 -0.45
N ASN A 178 -14.03 -16.55 -0.18
CA ASN A 178 -14.94 -17.53 0.43
C ASN A 178 -14.96 -17.53 1.97
N GLY A 179 -14.01 -16.84 2.60
CA GLY A 179 -13.92 -16.75 4.07
C GLY A 179 -12.90 -17.67 4.72
N ASP A 180 -12.23 -18.55 3.98
CA ASP A 180 -11.37 -19.58 4.56
C ASP A 180 -9.92 -19.12 4.74
N ASN A 181 -9.26 -18.77 3.65
CA ASN A 181 -7.83 -18.44 3.67
C ASN A 181 -7.60 -16.97 3.29
N SER A 182 -6.97 -16.21 4.19
CA SER A 182 -6.68 -14.78 3.98
C SER A 182 -5.63 -14.50 2.85
N ARG A 183 -5.06 -15.52 2.26
CA ARG A 183 -4.09 -15.40 1.16
C ARG A 183 -4.66 -15.80 -0.19
N VAL A 184 -5.82 -16.45 -0.24
CA VAL A 184 -6.39 -17.01 -1.45
C VAL A 184 -7.78 -16.45 -1.71
N MET A 185 -8.01 -15.98 -2.92
CA MET A 185 -9.32 -15.61 -3.45
C MET A 185 -9.72 -16.55 -4.59
N HIS A 186 -10.99 -16.56 -4.97
CA HIS A 186 -11.54 -17.37 -6.05
C HIS A 186 -11.95 -16.53 -7.22
N LEU A 187 -11.44 -16.87 -8.41
CA LEU A 187 -11.81 -16.26 -9.68
C LEU A 187 -12.73 -17.23 -10.43
N ALA A 188 -13.97 -16.84 -10.60
CA ALA A 188 -15.01 -17.57 -11.34
C ALA A 188 -15.27 -16.95 -12.72
N ASP A 189 -16.18 -17.55 -13.47
CA ASP A 189 -16.69 -17.07 -14.79
C ASP A 189 -15.65 -17.13 -15.93
N ILE A 190 -14.54 -17.86 -15.78
CA ILE A 190 -13.57 -18.12 -16.86
C ILE A 190 -13.96 -19.40 -17.58
N PRO A 191 -14.23 -19.36 -18.92
CA PRO A 191 -14.65 -20.56 -19.66
C PRO A 191 -13.58 -21.67 -19.65
N LYS A 192 -14.01 -22.92 -19.58
CA LYS A 192 -13.10 -24.10 -19.50
C LYS A 192 -12.17 -24.29 -20.69
N TYR A 193 -12.47 -23.73 -21.85
CA TYR A 193 -11.60 -23.80 -23.03
C TYR A 193 -10.38 -22.87 -22.95
N VAL A 194 -10.35 -21.97 -21.96
CA VAL A 194 -9.20 -21.09 -21.74
C VAL A 194 -8.06 -21.89 -21.12
N ALA A 195 -6.91 -21.87 -21.76
CA ALA A 195 -5.71 -22.53 -21.23
C ALA A 195 -5.18 -21.75 -20.01
N LEU A 196 -4.99 -22.44 -18.90
CA LEU A 196 -4.49 -21.90 -17.64
C LEU A 196 -3.15 -22.54 -17.27
N LYS A 197 -2.30 -21.75 -16.63
CA LYS A 197 -1.05 -22.24 -16.03
C LYS A 197 -0.95 -21.75 -14.59
N ILE A 198 -0.48 -22.61 -13.67
CA ILE A 198 -0.11 -22.20 -12.33
C ILE A 198 0.99 -21.13 -12.45
N GLY A 199 0.86 -20.04 -11.68
CA GLY A 199 1.74 -18.87 -11.75
C GLY A 199 1.28 -17.79 -12.73
N ASP A 200 0.25 -18.02 -13.57
CA ASP A 200 -0.31 -16.95 -14.41
C ASP A 200 -0.80 -15.78 -13.57
N THR A 201 -0.49 -14.58 -14.02
CA THR A 201 -0.82 -13.35 -13.29
C THR A 201 -2.28 -12.96 -13.51
N VAL A 202 -2.97 -12.65 -12.41
CA VAL A 202 -4.32 -12.12 -12.36
C VAL A 202 -4.25 -10.62 -12.04
N VAL A 203 -4.96 -9.81 -12.82
CA VAL A 203 -4.97 -8.35 -12.73
C VAL A 203 -6.40 -7.81 -12.74
N THR A 204 -6.59 -6.54 -12.37
CA THR A 204 -7.86 -5.85 -12.56
C THR A 204 -8.15 -5.67 -14.06
N ASP A 205 -9.41 -5.85 -14.46
CA ASP A 205 -9.81 -5.78 -15.89
C ASP A 205 -10.01 -4.35 -16.41
N GLY A 206 -10.17 -3.38 -15.50
CA GLY A 206 -10.39 -1.97 -15.82
C GLY A 206 -11.79 -1.61 -16.27
N LYS A 207 -12.75 -2.55 -16.27
CA LYS A 207 -14.16 -2.29 -16.61
C LYS A 207 -14.94 -1.64 -15.48
N SER A 208 -14.39 -1.74 -14.26
CA SER A 208 -14.90 -1.03 -13.08
C SER A 208 -14.26 0.35 -12.99
N ALA A 209 -15.04 1.38 -12.66
CA ALA A 209 -14.53 2.72 -12.37
C ALA A 209 -13.76 2.82 -11.05
N ILE A 210 -13.56 1.69 -10.34
CA ILE A 210 -12.99 1.61 -9.00
C ILE A 210 -11.47 1.47 -9.05
N PHE A 211 -10.97 0.55 -9.92
CA PHE A 211 -9.55 0.28 -10.07
C PHE A 211 -9.08 0.55 -11.50
N PRO A 212 -7.84 1.05 -11.68
CA PRO A 212 -7.20 1.08 -13.00
C PRO A 212 -7.07 -0.33 -13.58
N LYS A 213 -7.00 -0.45 -14.90
CA LYS A 213 -6.72 -1.71 -15.58
C LYS A 213 -5.28 -2.16 -15.31
N GLY A 214 -5.08 -3.47 -15.10
CA GLY A 214 -3.75 -4.07 -15.01
C GLY A 214 -3.09 -3.99 -13.64
N VAL A 215 -3.81 -3.54 -12.59
CA VAL A 215 -3.31 -3.63 -11.22
C VAL A 215 -3.19 -5.09 -10.83
N GLN A 216 -2.02 -5.52 -10.40
CA GLN A 216 -1.80 -6.88 -9.99
C GLN A 216 -2.67 -7.25 -8.78
N ILE A 217 -3.27 -8.43 -8.83
CA ILE A 217 -4.05 -9.00 -7.73
C ILE A 217 -3.29 -10.14 -7.09
N GLY A 218 -2.82 -11.08 -7.93
CA GLY A 218 -2.15 -12.28 -7.48
C GLY A 218 -1.73 -13.16 -8.65
N THR A 219 -1.48 -14.42 -8.34
CA THR A 219 -1.13 -15.45 -9.31
C THR A 219 -1.99 -16.70 -9.10
N ILE A 220 -2.23 -17.46 -10.16
CA ILE A 220 -2.96 -18.72 -10.08
C ILE A 220 -2.16 -19.72 -9.23
N ALA A 221 -2.74 -20.15 -8.11
CA ALA A 221 -2.18 -21.16 -7.23
C ALA A 221 -2.73 -22.56 -7.56
N GLY A 222 -3.92 -22.63 -8.14
CA GLY A 222 -4.59 -23.86 -8.54
C GLY A 222 -5.88 -23.57 -9.28
N TYR A 223 -6.42 -24.56 -9.95
CA TYR A 223 -7.70 -24.46 -10.65
C TYR A 223 -8.37 -25.82 -10.80
N SER A 224 -9.70 -25.82 -10.82
CA SER A 224 -10.52 -26.99 -11.06
C SER A 224 -11.72 -26.61 -11.94
N VAL A 225 -12.34 -27.60 -12.59
CA VAL A 225 -13.58 -27.36 -13.33
C VAL A 225 -14.75 -27.41 -12.36
N ASP A 226 -15.56 -26.37 -12.32
CA ASP A 226 -16.86 -26.44 -11.66
C ASP A 226 -17.82 -27.26 -12.53
N ASN A 227 -18.11 -28.48 -12.08
CA ASN A 227 -18.95 -29.42 -12.81
C ASN A 227 -20.41 -28.96 -12.97
N LYS A 228 -20.85 -27.96 -12.20
CA LYS A 228 -22.22 -27.42 -12.28
C LYS A 228 -22.34 -26.38 -13.39
N THR A 229 -21.35 -25.53 -13.53
CA THR A 229 -21.37 -24.40 -14.45
C THR A 229 -20.57 -24.63 -15.72
N GLY A 230 -19.60 -25.54 -15.71
CA GLY A 230 -18.66 -25.77 -16.80
C GLY A 230 -17.60 -24.69 -16.97
N PHE A 231 -17.45 -23.83 -15.99
CA PHE A 231 -16.39 -22.82 -15.91
C PHE A 231 -15.23 -23.28 -15.03
N TRP A 232 -14.11 -22.57 -15.11
CA TRP A 232 -13.02 -22.75 -14.18
C TRP A 232 -13.35 -22.12 -12.81
N ASP A 233 -13.08 -22.84 -11.72
CA ASP A 233 -12.90 -22.29 -10.37
C ASP A 233 -11.40 -22.18 -10.12
N ILE A 234 -10.91 -20.94 -10.06
CA ILE A 234 -9.48 -20.64 -10.01
C ILE A 234 -9.12 -20.08 -8.64
N SER A 235 -8.21 -20.73 -7.94
CA SER A 235 -7.62 -20.22 -6.71
C SER A 235 -6.50 -19.26 -7.04
N VAL A 236 -6.62 -18.02 -6.58
CA VAL A 236 -5.66 -16.92 -6.80
C VAL A 236 -4.97 -16.58 -5.49
N GLU A 237 -3.66 -16.83 -5.42
CA GLU A 237 -2.84 -16.38 -4.29
C GLU A 237 -2.57 -14.88 -4.41
N LEU A 238 -2.98 -14.11 -3.40
CA LEU A 238 -2.81 -12.66 -3.37
C LEU A 238 -1.32 -12.27 -3.33
N SER A 239 -0.93 -11.29 -4.13
CA SER A 239 0.42 -10.70 -4.09
C SER A 239 0.66 -9.89 -2.82
N GLU A 240 -0.41 -9.36 -2.21
CA GLU A 240 -0.35 -8.55 -1.00
C GLU A 240 -0.67 -9.36 0.25
N LYS A 241 0.08 -9.11 1.32
CA LYS A 241 -0.16 -9.71 2.64
C LYS A 241 -1.14 -8.85 3.44
N MET A 242 -2.44 -9.15 3.35
CA MET A 242 -3.51 -8.35 3.94
C MET A 242 -3.36 -8.12 5.45
N GLY A 243 -2.72 -9.06 6.17
CA GLY A 243 -2.46 -8.92 7.62
C GLY A 243 -1.31 -7.96 7.97
N ALA A 244 -0.44 -7.64 7.02
CA ALA A 244 0.73 -6.79 7.22
C ALA A 244 0.61 -5.42 6.52
N LEU A 245 -0.61 -5.04 6.13
CA LEU A 245 -0.87 -3.75 5.48
C LEU A 245 -0.56 -2.60 6.45
N SER A 246 0.25 -1.64 6.00
CA SER A 246 0.55 -0.41 6.75
C SER A 246 0.30 0.85 5.92
N LYS A 247 0.72 0.87 4.67
CA LYS A 247 0.56 1.97 3.71
C LYS A 247 -0.39 1.54 2.58
N VAL A 248 -1.25 2.46 2.18
CA VAL A 248 -2.23 2.25 1.09
C VAL A 248 -2.35 3.49 0.22
N TYR A 249 -2.93 3.32 -0.95
CA TYR A 249 -3.19 4.37 -1.93
C TYR A 249 -4.65 4.33 -2.33
N VAL A 250 -5.40 5.39 -2.01
CA VAL A 250 -6.80 5.53 -2.45
C VAL A 250 -6.83 6.01 -3.88
N VAL A 251 -7.54 5.28 -4.72
CA VAL A 251 -7.67 5.55 -6.15
C VAL A 251 -8.81 6.53 -6.40
N LYS A 252 -8.50 7.69 -6.94
CA LYS A 252 -9.49 8.67 -7.39
C LYS A 252 -9.58 8.64 -8.92
N ASN A 253 -10.68 8.12 -9.44
CA ASN A 253 -10.99 8.19 -10.87
C ASN A 253 -11.65 9.54 -11.16
N LEU A 254 -10.99 10.38 -11.95
CA LEU A 254 -11.44 11.74 -12.26
C LEU A 254 -12.64 11.76 -13.23
N LYS A 255 -12.86 10.67 -13.99
CA LYS A 255 -13.98 10.52 -14.92
C LYS A 255 -15.12 9.64 -14.39
N LYS A 256 -15.08 9.28 -13.11
CA LYS A 256 -16.09 8.37 -12.50
C LYS A 256 -17.51 8.90 -12.69
N ALA A 257 -17.75 10.19 -12.49
CA ALA A 257 -19.07 10.78 -12.60
C ALA A 257 -19.63 10.69 -14.04
N GLU A 258 -18.79 10.87 -15.06
CA GLU A 258 -19.19 10.73 -16.46
C GLU A 258 -19.55 9.28 -16.78
N VAL A 259 -18.72 8.32 -16.36
CA VAL A 259 -18.97 6.89 -16.58
C VAL A 259 -20.26 6.46 -15.89
N GLN A 260 -20.49 6.89 -14.65
CA GLN A 260 -21.69 6.57 -13.89
C GLN A 260 -22.95 7.08 -14.61
N LYS A 261 -22.94 8.33 -15.09
CA LYS A 261 -24.07 8.91 -15.82
C LYS A 261 -24.45 8.11 -17.07
N ILE A 262 -23.45 7.61 -17.82
CA ILE A 262 -23.71 6.77 -18.99
C ILE A 262 -24.26 5.40 -18.58
N GLN A 263 -23.74 4.79 -17.51
CA GLN A 263 -24.25 3.51 -17.00
C GLN A 263 -25.70 3.63 -16.52
N ASP A 264 -26.03 4.69 -15.81
CA ASP A 264 -27.42 4.95 -15.35
C ASP A 264 -28.38 5.14 -16.56
N THR A 265 -27.92 5.83 -17.61
CA THR A 265 -28.68 5.99 -18.87
C THR A 265 -28.90 4.63 -19.54
N MET A 266 -27.89 3.79 -19.63
CA MET A 266 -27.99 2.44 -20.20
C MET A 266 -28.99 1.58 -19.42
N GLN A 267 -28.96 1.60 -18.08
CA GLN A 267 -29.92 0.87 -17.25
C GLN A 267 -31.36 1.36 -17.48
N ALA A 268 -31.54 2.66 -17.62
CA ALA A 268 -32.87 3.23 -17.90
C ALA A 268 -33.40 2.81 -19.28
N VAL A 269 -32.53 2.68 -20.29
CA VAL A 269 -32.91 2.16 -21.61
C VAL A 269 -33.33 0.70 -21.55
N ILE A 270 -32.49 -0.15 -20.92
CA ILE A 270 -32.77 -1.60 -20.75
C ILE A 270 -34.08 -1.83 -20.02
N LYS A 271 -34.36 -1.02 -18.99
CA LYS A 271 -35.63 -1.12 -18.26
C LYS A 271 -36.82 -0.82 -19.11
N LYS A 272 -36.75 0.19 -20.02
CA LYS A 272 -37.83 0.53 -20.96
C LYS A 272 -38.05 -0.52 -22.04
N GLU A 273 -37.04 -1.30 -22.40
CA GLU A 273 -37.15 -2.39 -23.37
C GLU A 273 -37.76 -3.67 -22.79
N ASN A 274 -37.76 -3.80 -21.46
CA ASN A 274 -38.30 -4.99 -20.75
C ASN A 274 -39.70 -4.73 -20.15
N ASP A 275 -40.18 -3.49 -20.14
CA ASP A 275 -41.54 -3.09 -19.76
C ASP A 275 -42.45 -3.01 -20.99
#